data_ea1c20d47b4bba981a92d2ec41e3de7d
#
_entry.id   ea1c20d47b4bba981a92d2ec41e3de7d
#
_cell.length_a   1.000
_cell.length_b   1.000
_cell.length_c   1.000
_cell.angle_alpha   90.00
_cell.angle_beta   90.00
_cell.angle_gamma   90.00
#
_symmetry.space_group_name_H-M   'P 1'
#
loop_
_entity.id
_entity.type
_entity.pdbx_description
1 polymer ?
#
loop_
_entity_poly.entity_id
_entity_poly.type
_entity_poly.pdbx_seq_one_letter_code
_entity_poly.pdbx_strand_id
1 'polypeptide(L)'
;DCKAMIAAAAESGAKLMIAYRLHFEPATVAAISQVRDGDIGEPRVFTSTFSQALDPKNHRAEHGFDDGPVYDMGVYPINACRQFFGAEPVEVSAVASRNADWGLDLDDTVGVTLRFPNDGLAVFVASYAMDEYEHYSIVGAKGSVAFQPAFGYGVGLEYDVKTGGETDHRSFPETDQFGGEAEYFSRCIIEDLDPEPDGEEGWCDVRIVEAVRRALETGRPQTLEPYARKRRIEPSQAMGLAPVGDVEMVNASDPSRNAD
;
A
#
# COMPACT_ATOMS: atom_id res chain seq x y z
N ASP A 1 8.19 2.83 -18.31
CA ASP A 1 7.93 4.27 -18.12
C ASP A 1 8.55 4.85 -16.85
N CYS A 2 8.49 4.19 -15.66
CA CYS A 2 9.03 4.72 -14.40
C CYS A 2 10.49 5.18 -14.49
N LYS A 3 11.38 4.36 -15.08
CA LYS A 3 12.80 4.73 -15.25
C LYS A 3 12.99 5.96 -16.14
N ALA A 4 12.14 6.16 -17.14
CA ALA A 4 12.19 7.34 -17.99
C ALA A 4 11.75 8.60 -17.22
N MET A 5 10.72 8.50 -16.37
CA MET A 5 10.28 9.59 -15.48
C MET A 5 11.37 9.95 -14.47
N ILE A 6 11.99 8.96 -13.83
CA ILE A 6 13.11 9.16 -12.90
C ILE A 6 14.28 9.88 -13.61
N ALA A 7 14.65 9.41 -14.80
CA ALA A 7 15.73 10.01 -15.58
C ALA A 7 15.41 11.45 -15.99
N ALA A 8 14.20 11.73 -16.45
CA ALA A 8 13.76 13.08 -16.83
C ALA A 8 13.75 14.04 -15.63
N ALA A 9 13.30 13.59 -14.45
CA ALA A 9 13.36 14.38 -13.23
C ALA A 9 14.80 14.70 -12.84
N ALA A 10 15.70 13.72 -12.88
CA ALA A 10 17.11 13.90 -12.58
C ALA A 10 17.81 14.84 -13.57
N GLU A 11 17.50 14.73 -14.89
CA GLU A 11 18.07 15.59 -15.94
C GLU A 11 17.60 17.05 -15.81
N SER A 12 16.32 17.25 -15.47
CA SER A 12 15.75 18.59 -15.32
C SER A 12 16.00 19.24 -13.96
N GLY A 13 16.44 18.47 -12.95
CA GLY A 13 16.53 18.90 -11.56
C GLY A 13 15.17 19.09 -10.87
N ALA A 14 14.09 18.58 -11.50
CA ALA A 14 12.76 18.64 -10.90
C ALA A 14 12.60 17.59 -9.78
N LYS A 15 11.87 17.94 -8.72
CA LYS A 15 11.49 16.99 -7.69
C LYS A 15 10.40 16.05 -8.22
N LEU A 16 10.54 14.75 -7.95
CA LEU A 16 9.58 13.71 -8.30
C LEU A 16 9.18 12.96 -7.04
N MET A 17 7.90 13.04 -6.67
CA MET A 17 7.33 12.31 -5.54
C MET A 17 6.17 11.42 -6.04
N ILE A 18 5.98 10.28 -5.40
CA ILE A 18 4.82 9.43 -5.58
C ILE A 18 3.81 9.76 -4.49
N ALA A 19 2.54 9.92 -4.84
CA ALA A 19 1.47 10.30 -3.93
C ALA A 19 1.03 9.11 -3.07
N TYR A 20 1.87 8.70 -2.12
CA TYR A 20 1.59 7.63 -1.16
C TYR A 20 1.16 8.22 0.19
N ARG A 21 -0.13 8.55 0.31
CA ARG A 21 -0.72 9.22 1.48
C ARG A 21 -0.39 8.56 2.82
N LEU A 22 -0.27 7.23 2.86
CA LEU A 22 0.05 6.49 4.08
C LEU A 22 1.53 6.63 4.52
N HIS A 23 2.42 7.15 3.66
CA HIS A 23 3.79 7.50 4.06
C HIS A 23 3.83 8.71 5.01
N PHE A 24 2.72 9.43 5.13
CA PHE A 24 2.58 10.63 5.97
C PHE A 24 1.57 10.43 7.10
N GLU A 25 0.83 9.33 7.09
CA GLU A 25 -0.19 9.02 8.09
C GLU A 25 0.47 8.58 9.40
N PRO A 26 0.15 9.24 10.55
CA PRO A 26 0.89 9.05 11.80
C PRO A 26 0.87 7.63 12.37
N ALA A 27 -0.24 6.90 12.30
CA ALA A 27 -0.31 5.52 12.80
C ALA A 27 0.58 4.58 11.97
N THR A 28 0.52 4.70 10.65
CA THR A 28 1.33 3.91 9.71
C THR A 28 2.81 4.16 9.94
N VAL A 29 3.23 5.44 10.02
CA VAL A 29 4.63 5.81 10.28
C VAL A 29 5.11 5.30 11.64
N ALA A 30 4.28 5.43 12.69
CA ALA A 30 4.62 4.96 14.03
C ALA A 30 4.79 3.43 14.07
N ALA A 31 3.89 2.67 13.45
CA ALA A 31 3.96 1.21 13.41
C ALA A 31 5.19 0.70 12.65
N ILE A 32 5.51 1.33 11.50
CA ILE A 32 6.71 0.97 10.72
C ILE A 32 7.98 1.24 11.55
N SER A 33 8.06 2.39 12.22
CA SER A 33 9.18 2.69 13.11
C SER A 33 9.32 1.67 14.22
N GLN A 34 8.22 1.34 14.90
CA GLN A 34 8.20 0.37 16.00
C GLN A 34 8.68 -1.02 15.57
N VAL A 35 8.27 -1.48 14.40
CA VAL A 35 8.73 -2.76 13.85
C VAL A 35 10.22 -2.71 13.50
N ARG A 36 10.70 -1.61 12.94
CA ARG A 36 12.13 -1.41 12.62
C ARG A 36 13.00 -1.31 13.86
N ASP A 37 12.48 -0.76 14.95
CA ASP A 37 13.17 -0.69 16.24
C ASP A 37 13.26 -2.06 16.93
N GLY A 38 12.59 -3.09 16.39
CA GLY A 38 12.70 -4.47 16.79
C GLY A 38 11.71 -4.93 17.87
N ASP A 39 10.66 -4.19 18.13
CA ASP A 39 9.66 -4.51 19.17
C ASP A 39 9.03 -5.88 18.97
N ILE A 40 8.73 -6.26 17.72
CA ILE A 40 8.20 -7.61 17.40
C ILE A 40 9.29 -8.62 17.03
N GLY A 41 10.57 -8.25 17.13
CA GLY A 41 11.70 -9.03 16.61
C GLY A 41 11.74 -8.99 15.09
N GLU A 42 12.48 -9.93 14.47
CA GLU A 42 12.57 -10.02 13.03
C GLU A 42 11.20 -10.33 12.41
N PRO A 43 10.68 -9.49 11.48
CA PRO A 43 9.42 -9.74 10.78
C PRO A 43 9.47 -11.04 9.96
N ARG A 44 8.41 -11.85 10.02
CA ARG A 44 8.35 -13.16 9.35
C ARG A 44 7.20 -13.30 8.38
N VAL A 45 6.00 -12.86 8.77
CA VAL A 45 4.81 -13.01 7.92
C VAL A 45 4.01 -11.71 7.95
N PHE A 46 3.66 -11.23 6.77
CA PHE A 46 2.68 -10.17 6.55
C PHE A 46 1.44 -10.75 5.89
N THR A 47 0.26 -10.43 6.42
CA THR A 47 -1.02 -10.80 5.79
C THR A 47 -1.92 -9.58 5.65
N SER A 48 -2.68 -9.50 4.55
CA SER A 48 -3.61 -8.39 4.30
C SER A 48 -4.79 -8.82 3.46
N THR A 49 -5.91 -8.15 3.66
CA THR A 49 -7.05 -8.12 2.74
C THR A 49 -7.45 -6.67 2.54
N PHE A 50 -7.67 -6.29 1.29
CA PHE A 50 -8.25 -5.00 0.94
C PHE A 50 -9.31 -5.23 -0.14
N SER A 51 -10.55 -4.91 0.18
CA SER A 51 -11.69 -5.18 -0.68
C SER A 51 -12.74 -4.09 -0.63
N GLN A 52 -13.49 -3.97 -1.71
CA GLN A 52 -14.68 -3.15 -1.85
C GLN A 52 -15.67 -3.80 -2.83
N ALA A 53 -16.94 -3.44 -2.72
CA ALA A 53 -17.98 -3.84 -3.66
C ALA A 53 -18.05 -2.82 -4.81
N LEU A 54 -17.20 -2.95 -5.84
CA LEU A 54 -17.13 -2.00 -6.95
C LEU A 54 -18.38 -2.06 -7.84
N ASP A 55 -18.95 -0.88 -8.18
CA ASP A 55 -19.99 -0.80 -9.21
C ASP A 55 -19.37 -1.17 -10.59
N PRO A 56 -19.94 -2.12 -11.33
CA PRO A 56 -19.46 -2.49 -12.67
C PRO A 56 -19.43 -1.34 -13.70
N LYS A 57 -20.14 -0.25 -13.45
CA LYS A 57 -20.11 0.97 -14.27
C LYS A 57 -19.00 1.94 -13.92
N ASN A 58 -18.24 1.67 -12.86
CA ASN A 58 -17.14 2.51 -12.46
C ASN A 58 -15.99 2.39 -13.48
N HIS A 59 -15.34 3.50 -13.77
CA HIS A 59 -14.19 3.56 -14.71
C HIS A 59 -13.05 2.59 -14.34
N ARG A 60 -12.93 2.22 -13.04
CA ARG A 60 -11.95 1.21 -12.56
C ARG A 60 -12.20 -0.20 -13.09
N ALA A 61 -13.29 -0.44 -13.82
CA ALA A 61 -13.62 -1.74 -14.41
C ALA A 61 -13.44 -1.78 -15.95
N GLU A 62 -12.86 -0.74 -16.58
CA GLU A 62 -12.88 -0.58 -18.03
C GLU A 62 -11.72 -1.28 -18.76
N HIS A 63 -10.51 -1.35 -18.16
CA HIS A 63 -9.28 -1.77 -18.84
C HIS A 63 -8.67 -3.07 -18.29
N GLY A 64 -9.47 -3.95 -17.74
CA GLY A 64 -9.02 -5.27 -17.27
C GLY A 64 -8.01 -5.19 -16.14
N PHE A 65 -6.84 -5.85 -16.29
CA PHE A 65 -5.84 -5.88 -15.23
C PHE A 65 -5.30 -4.48 -14.88
N ASP A 66 -5.21 -3.58 -15.85
CA ASP A 66 -4.64 -2.23 -15.65
C ASP A 66 -5.55 -1.31 -14.81
N ASP A 67 -6.85 -1.63 -14.74
CA ASP A 67 -7.82 -0.99 -13.85
C ASP A 67 -8.24 -1.91 -12.69
N GLY A 68 -7.72 -3.15 -12.64
CA GLY A 68 -8.12 -4.18 -11.70
C GLY A 68 -7.67 -3.93 -10.26
N PRO A 69 -8.14 -4.77 -9.32
CA PRO A 69 -7.93 -4.58 -7.88
C PRO A 69 -6.46 -4.57 -7.47
N VAL A 70 -5.54 -5.11 -8.28
CA VAL A 70 -4.10 -5.08 -7.96
C VAL A 70 -3.53 -3.68 -8.13
N TYR A 71 -3.90 -2.96 -9.20
CA TYR A 71 -3.41 -1.59 -9.44
C TYR A 71 -4.04 -0.57 -8.51
N ASP A 72 -5.32 -0.72 -8.18
CA ASP A 72 -6.05 0.22 -7.34
C ASP A 72 -5.79 -0.02 -5.84
N MET A 73 -5.98 -1.26 -5.38
CA MET A 73 -5.91 -1.62 -3.96
C MET A 73 -4.67 -2.45 -3.59
N GLY A 74 -4.20 -3.31 -4.48
CA GLY A 74 -3.05 -4.19 -4.21
C GLY A 74 -1.73 -3.44 -3.98
N VAL A 75 -1.61 -2.21 -4.49
CA VAL A 75 -0.43 -1.36 -4.25
C VAL A 75 -0.26 -1.01 -2.77
N TYR A 76 -1.34 -0.91 -1.99
CA TYR A 76 -1.28 -0.62 -0.55
C TYR A 76 -0.58 -1.73 0.25
N PRO A 77 -1.03 -3.01 0.22
CA PRO A 77 -0.32 -4.08 0.91
C PRO A 77 1.07 -4.36 0.33
N ILE A 78 1.30 -4.16 -0.98
CA ILE A 78 2.63 -4.25 -1.58
C ILE A 78 3.57 -3.25 -0.93
N ASN A 79 3.20 -1.98 -0.87
CA ASN A 79 4.01 -0.94 -0.27
C ASN A 79 4.20 -1.18 1.23
N ALA A 80 3.12 -1.45 1.97
CA ALA A 80 3.18 -1.70 3.42
C ALA A 80 4.15 -2.84 3.75
N CYS A 81 4.04 -4.01 3.13
CA CYS A 81 4.93 -5.14 3.45
C CYS A 81 6.39 -4.84 3.13
N ARG A 82 6.70 -4.12 2.04
CA ARG A 82 8.06 -3.67 1.72
C ARG A 82 8.63 -2.76 2.81
N GLN A 83 7.81 -1.86 3.33
CA GLN A 83 8.21 -0.97 4.42
C GLN A 83 8.44 -1.74 5.73
N PHE A 84 7.58 -2.67 6.08
CA PHE A 84 7.72 -3.48 7.30
C PHE A 84 8.90 -4.46 7.25
N PHE A 85 9.14 -5.13 6.12
CA PHE A 85 10.30 -6.01 5.95
C PHE A 85 11.62 -5.22 5.74
N GLY A 86 11.55 -3.94 5.39
CA GLY A 86 12.72 -3.14 5.06
C GLY A 86 13.50 -3.68 3.86
N ALA A 87 12.86 -4.46 3.00
CA ALA A 87 13.47 -5.18 1.88
C ALA A 87 12.55 -5.23 0.67
N GLU A 88 13.13 -5.57 -0.49
CA GLU A 88 12.37 -5.83 -1.71
C GLU A 88 12.15 -7.34 -1.89
N PRO A 89 10.98 -7.79 -2.37
CA PRO A 89 10.73 -9.20 -2.62
C PRO A 89 11.58 -9.74 -3.77
N VAL A 90 11.87 -11.03 -3.73
CA VAL A 90 12.65 -11.75 -4.73
C VAL A 90 11.82 -12.74 -5.56
N GLU A 91 10.59 -13.02 -5.13
CA GLU A 91 9.68 -13.91 -5.86
C GLU A 91 8.22 -13.50 -5.63
N VAL A 92 7.41 -13.63 -6.68
CA VAL A 92 5.99 -13.31 -6.71
C VAL A 92 5.21 -14.50 -7.25
N SER A 93 4.16 -14.91 -6.54
CA SER A 93 3.15 -15.84 -7.03
C SER A 93 1.78 -15.20 -6.94
N ALA A 94 0.90 -15.49 -7.89
CA ALA A 94 -0.45 -14.96 -7.88
C ALA A 94 -1.46 -15.96 -8.44
N VAL A 95 -2.70 -15.85 -7.93
CA VAL A 95 -3.88 -16.53 -8.45
C VAL A 95 -5.02 -15.52 -8.50
N ALA A 96 -5.92 -15.68 -9.47
CA ALA A 96 -7.07 -14.81 -9.62
C ALA A 96 -8.35 -15.61 -9.75
N SER A 97 -9.46 -14.96 -9.43
CA SER A 97 -10.81 -15.47 -9.70
C SER A 97 -11.68 -14.36 -10.27
N ARG A 98 -12.74 -14.79 -10.96
CA ARG A 98 -13.77 -13.91 -11.50
C ARG A 98 -15.13 -14.45 -11.11
N ASN A 99 -15.93 -13.63 -10.45
CA ASN A 99 -17.31 -13.95 -10.15
C ASN A 99 -18.22 -13.38 -11.25
N ALA A 100 -18.75 -14.24 -12.11
CA ALA A 100 -19.61 -13.83 -13.23
C ALA A 100 -20.88 -13.09 -12.78
N ASP A 101 -21.39 -13.40 -11.58
CA ASP A 101 -22.61 -12.77 -11.04
C ASP A 101 -22.35 -11.31 -10.59
N TRP A 102 -21.09 -10.93 -10.43
CA TRP A 102 -20.73 -9.58 -10.04
C TRP A 102 -20.82 -8.58 -11.19
N GLY A 103 -20.67 -9.04 -12.44
CA GLY A 103 -20.84 -8.25 -13.65
C GLY A 103 -19.61 -7.47 -14.08
N LEU A 104 -18.44 -7.72 -13.48
CA LEU A 104 -17.15 -7.16 -13.90
C LEU A 104 -16.54 -8.03 -15.02
N ASP A 105 -15.98 -7.39 -16.07
CA ASP A 105 -15.27 -8.10 -17.14
C ASP A 105 -13.75 -8.11 -16.92
N LEU A 106 -13.35 -8.43 -15.69
CA LEU A 106 -11.95 -8.56 -15.28
C LEU A 106 -11.83 -9.61 -14.16
N ASP A 107 -10.62 -9.97 -13.80
CA ASP A 107 -10.36 -10.74 -12.58
C ASP A 107 -10.62 -9.84 -11.37
N ASP A 108 -11.74 -10.10 -10.69
CA ASP A 108 -12.25 -9.24 -9.62
C ASP A 108 -11.58 -9.48 -8.27
N THR A 109 -10.93 -10.62 -8.11
CA THR A 109 -10.25 -11.01 -6.87
C THR A 109 -8.89 -11.61 -7.19
N VAL A 110 -7.85 -11.05 -6.61
CA VAL A 110 -6.46 -11.50 -6.83
C VAL A 110 -5.78 -11.76 -5.48
N GLY A 111 -5.30 -12.99 -5.31
CA GLY A 111 -4.44 -13.39 -4.20
C GLY A 111 -2.98 -13.40 -4.62
N VAL A 112 -2.11 -12.78 -3.83
CA VAL A 112 -0.68 -12.63 -4.12
C VAL A 112 0.16 -13.12 -2.95
N THR A 113 1.26 -13.80 -3.27
CA THR A 113 2.31 -14.17 -2.30
C THR A 113 3.64 -13.59 -2.75
N LEU A 114 4.32 -12.90 -1.85
CA LEU A 114 5.65 -12.34 -2.05
C LEU A 114 6.64 -13.03 -1.10
N ARG A 115 7.80 -13.44 -1.61
CA ARG A 115 8.90 -13.95 -0.79
C ARG A 115 10.04 -12.92 -0.74
N PHE A 116 10.51 -12.64 0.46
CA PHE A 116 11.59 -11.70 0.76
C PHE A 116 12.93 -12.41 0.97
N PRO A 117 14.08 -11.73 0.86
CA PRO A 117 15.40 -12.34 0.99
C PRO A 117 15.67 -13.06 2.32
N ASN A 118 15.03 -12.61 3.41
CA ASN A 118 15.19 -13.17 4.76
C ASN A 118 14.14 -14.25 5.07
N ASP A 119 13.61 -14.95 4.06
CA ASP A 119 12.54 -15.94 4.16
C ASP A 119 11.23 -15.37 4.75
N GLY A 120 11.10 -14.04 4.76
CA GLY A 120 9.83 -13.37 5.05
C GLY A 120 8.81 -13.62 3.94
N LEU A 121 7.55 -13.80 4.33
CA LEU A 121 6.44 -13.99 3.40
C LEU A 121 5.39 -12.90 3.59
N ALA A 122 4.93 -12.30 2.49
CA ALA A 122 3.71 -11.53 2.47
C ALA A 122 2.64 -12.24 1.65
N VAL A 123 1.41 -12.28 2.18
CA VAL A 123 0.24 -12.84 1.50
C VAL A 123 -0.88 -11.82 1.59
N PHE A 124 -1.45 -11.45 0.45
CA PHE A 124 -2.58 -10.53 0.46
C PHE A 124 -3.62 -10.87 -0.59
N VAL A 125 -4.84 -10.39 -0.37
CA VAL A 125 -5.95 -10.43 -1.31
C VAL A 125 -6.42 -9.01 -1.58
N ALA A 126 -6.58 -8.68 -2.86
CA ALA A 126 -7.25 -7.47 -3.31
C ALA A 126 -8.52 -7.88 -4.10
N SER A 127 -9.67 -7.26 -3.80
CA SER A 127 -10.94 -7.67 -4.42
C SER A 127 -11.90 -6.51 -4.63
N TYR A 128 -12.55 -6.50 -5.81
CA TYR A 128 -13.69 -5.65 -6.16
C TYR A 128 -15.04 -6.33 -5.97
N ALA A 129 -15.04 -7.61 -5.57
CA ALA A 129 -16.25 -8.44 -5.48
C ALA A 129 -16.50 -8.97 -4.06
N MET A 130 -16.14 -8.16 -3.07
CA MET A 130 -16.36 -8.45 -1.64
C MET A 130 -16.89 -7.20 -0.96
N ASP A 131 -17.47 -7.37 0.22
CA ASP A 131 -17.81 -6.25 1.10
C ASP A 131 -16.55 -5.45 1.48
N GLU A 132 -16.75 -4.20 1.87
CA GLU A 132 -15.65 -3.34 2.31
C GLU A 132 -14.95 -3.96 3.52
N TYR A 133 -13.69 -4.28 3.33
CA TYR A 133 -12.85 -4.85 4.38
C TYR A 133 -11.39 -4.51 4.13
N GLU A 134 -10.75 -3.96 5.14
CA GLU A 134 -9.35 -3.60 5.07
C GLU A 134 -8.61 -3.94 6.36
N HIS A 135 -7.62 -4.77 6.27
CA HIS A 135 -6.75 -5.08 7.40
C HIS A 135 -5.37 -5.50 6.93
N TYR A 136 -4.40 -5.37 7.80
CA TYR A 136 -3.16 -6.13 7.70
C TYR A 136 -2.61 -6.50 9.07
N SER A 137 -1.78 -7.52 9.09
CA SER A 137 -0.94 -7.84 10.24
C SER A 137 0.48 -8.21 9.82
N ILE A 138 1.46 -7.81 10.63
CA ILE A 138 2.85 -8.26 10.54
C ILE A 138 3.20 -9.02 11.80
N VAL A 139 3.69 -10.25 11.65
CA VAL A 139 4.09 -11.13 12.73
C VAL A 139 5.60 -11.33 12.66
N GLY A 140 6.27 -11.05 13.77
CA GLY A 140 7.70 -11.24 13.93
C GLY A 140 8.02 -12.33 14.95
N ALA A 141 9.30 -12.52 15.24
CA ALA A 141 9.78 -13.56 16.14
C ALA A 141 9.38 -13.36 17.62
N LYS A 142 9.00 -12.13 18.03
CA LYS A 142 8.70 -11.78 19.42
C LYS A 142 7.30 -11.20 19.63
N GLY A 143 6.59 -10.88 18.55
CA GLY A 143 5.29 -10.23 18.64
C GLY A 143 4.65 -9.99 17.28
N SER A 144 3.61 -9.15 17.26
CA SER A 144 2.89 -8.78 16.05
C SER A 144 2.33 -7.37 16.14
N VAL A 145 2.10 -6.77 14.98
CA VAL A 145 1.30 -5.54 14.82
C VAL A 145 0.12 -5.88 13.92
N ALA A 146 -1.08 -5.40 14.26
CA ALA A 146 -2.29 -5.63 13.47
C ALA A 146 -3.11 -4.34 13.37
N PHE A 147 -3.48 -3.97 12.15
CA PHE A 147 -4.30 -2.82 11.81
C PHE A 147 -5.69 -3.23 11.33
N GLN A 148 -6.72 -2.53 11.82
CA GLN A 148 -8.08 -2.57 11.32
C GLN A 148 -8.86 -1.35 11.85
N PRO A 149 -9.24 -0.34 11.00
CA PRO A 149 -8.95 -0.26 9.55
C PRO A 149 -7.46 -0.08 9.25
N ALA A 150 -7.03 -0.49 8.04
CA ALA A 150 -5.61 -0.50 7.69
C ALA A 150 -5.21 0.57 6.67
N PHE A 151 -6.10 0.88 5.73
CA PHE A 151 -5.84 1.76 4.58
C PHE A 151 -6.85 2.90 4.49
N GLY A 152 -7.71 3.06 5.50
CA GLY A 152 -8.83 3.97 5.54
C GLY A 152 -8.44 5.43 5.28
N TYR A 153 -9.35 6.15 4.62
CA TYR A 153 -9.32 7.59 4.45
C TYR A 153 -10.56 8.21 5.09
N GLY A 154 -10.41 9.38 5.72
CA GLY A 154 -11.51 10.01 6.44
C GLY A 154 -11.88 9.33 7.76
N VAL A 155 -11.00 8.51 8.29
CA VAL A 155 -11.14 7.83 9.58
C VAL A 155 -9.82 7.86 10.35
N GLY A 156 -9.89 7.78 11.67
CA GLY A 156 -8.70 7.53 12.49
C GLY A 156 -8.20 6.10 12.30
N LEU A 157 -6.88 5.91 12.27
CA LEU A 157 -6.30 4.58 12.19
C LEU A 157 -5.88 4.09 13.57
N GLU A 158 -5.99 2.78 13.76
CA GLU A 158 -5.62 2.14 15.00
C GLU A 158 -4.92 0.80 14.77
N TYR A 159 -4.07 0.41 15.70
CA TYR A 159 -3.40 -0.88 15.65
C TYR A 159 -3.10 -1.44 17.02
N ASP A 160 -3.06 -2.76 17.08
CA ASP A 160 -2.65 -3.50 18.25
C ASP A 160 -1.21 -3.98 18.10
N VAL A 161 -0.39 -3.78 19.16
CA VAL A 161 0.94 -4.38 19.28
C VAL A 161 0.89 -5.46 20.33
N LYS A 162 1.20 -6.68 19.94
CA LYS A 162 1.26 -7.82 20.87
C LYS A 162 2.71 -8.27 21.07
N THR A 163 3.20 -8.15 22.31
CA THR A 163 4.55 -8.57 22.70
C THR A 163 4.52 -9.18 24.10
N GLY A 164 5.30 -10.25 24.35
CA GLY A 164 5.39 -10.86 25.67
C GLY A 164 4.07 -11.40 26.23
N GLY A 165 3.06 -11.62 25.41
CA GLY A 165 1.71 -12.04 25.82
C GLY A 165 0.77 -10.90 26.17
N GLU A 166 1.24 -9.65 26.18
CA GLU A 166 0.44 -8.45 26.39
C GLU A 166 0.07 -7.80 25.04
N THR A 167 -1.06 -7.11 25.02
CA THR A 167 -1.52 -6.33 23.85
C THR A 167 -1.62 -4.87 24.26
N ASP A 168 -0.96 -4.00 23.50
CA ASP A 168 -1.01 -2.55 23.62
C ASP A 168 -1.77 -1.98 22.43
N HIS A 169 -2.89 -1.33 22.68
CA HIS A 169 -3.73 -0.71 21.68
C HIS A 169 -3.29 0.73 21.42
N ARG A 170 -3.08 1.08 20.17
CA ARG A 170 -2.70 2.41 19.70
C ARG A 170 -3.77 2.98 18.79
N SER A 171 -4.28 4.16 19.13
CA SER A 171 -5.31 4.87 18.34
C SER A 171 -4.80 6.25 17.97
N PHE A 172 -4.99 6.63 16.72
CA PHE A 172 -4.60 7.92 16.16
C PHE A 172 -5.84 8.61 15.59
N PRO A 173 -5.99 9.92 15.81
CA PRO A 173 -7.11 10.65 15.26
C PRO A 173 -7.07 10.66 13.73
N GLU A 174 -8.22 10.88 13.12
CA GLU A 174 -8.32 11.18 11.70
C GLU A 174 -7.40 12.36 11.32
N THR A 175 -6.72 12.25 10.19
CA THR A 175 -5.86 13.29 9.64
C THR A 175 -6.16 13.52 8.16
N ASP A 176 -5.90 14.73 7.67
CA ASP A 176 -5.88 15.00 6.23
C ASP A 176 -4.62 14.40 5.60
N GLN A 177 -4.74 13.15 5.15
CA GLN A 177 -3.63 12.39 4.56
C GLN A 177 -3.16 12.99 3.23
N PHE A 178 -4.08 13.55 2.42
CA PHE A 178 -3.73 14.20 1.15
C PHE A 178 -3.12 15.58 1.36
N GLY A 179 -3.63 16.35 2.31
CA GLY A 179 -3.01 17.60 2.73
C GLY A 179 -1.60 17.37 3.27
N GLY A 180 -1.41 16.29 4.04
CA GLY A 180 -0.09 15.91 4.57
C GLY A 180 0.94 15.66 3.48
N GLU A 181 0.61 14.87 2.45
CA GLU A 181 1.53 14.63 1.33
C GLU A 181 1.82 15.89 0.50
N ALA A 182 0.81 16.74 0.28
CA ALA A 182 0.96 17.98 -0.46
C ALA A 182 1.85 19.00 0.29
N GLU A 183 1.67 19.13 1.61
CA GLU A 183 2.51 19.97 2.46
C GLU A 183 3.96 19.47 2.50
N TYR A 184 4.15 18.17 2.67
CA TYR A 184 5.48 17.56 2.65
C TYR A 184 6.21 17.82 1.33
N PHE A 185 5.54 17.59 0.20
CA PHE A 185 6.14 17.82 -1.12
C PHE A 185 6.46 19.30 -1.37
N SER A 186 5.57 20.21 -0.96
CA SER A 186 5.80 21.63 -1.03
C SER A 186 7.06 22.03 -0.23
N ARG A 187 7.24 21.47 0.97
CA ARG A 187 8.43 21.67 1.78
C ARG A 187 9.69 21.14 1.08
N CYS A 188 9.63 19.96 0.47
CA CYS A 188 10.76 19.42 -0.30
C CYS A 188 11.20 20.35 -1.44
N ILE A 189 10.25 21.01 -2.11
CA ILE A 189 10.55 21.98 -3.17
C ILE A 189 11.18 23.27 -2.58
N ILE A 190 10.59 23.82 -1.52
CA ILE A 190 11.02 25.10 -0.92
C ILE A 190 12.41 24.97 -0.28
N GLU A 191 12.68 23.85 0.37
CA GLU A 191 13.91 23.60 1.12
C GLU A 191 14.97 22.82 0.33
N ASP A 192 14.69 22.53 -0.94
CA ASP A 192 15.55 21.74 -1.84
C ASP A 192 15.90 20.34 -1.30
N LEU A 193 14.94 19.68 -0.66
CA LEU A 193 15.08 18.32 -0.15
C LEU A 193 14.65 17.30 -1.21
N ASP A 194 15.24 16.11 -1.15
CA ASP A 194 14.76 14.99 -1.98
C ASP A 194 13.55 14.34 -1.31
N PRO A 195 12.41 14.21 -2.01
CA PRO A 195 11.21 13.61 -1.41
C PRO A 195 11.38 12.12 -1.14
N GLU A 196 10.70 11.62 -0.12
CA GLU A 196 10.41 10.22 0.15
C GLU A 196 8.91 10.12 0.40
N PRO A 197 8.15 9.42 -0.44
CA PRO A 197 8.55 8.47 -1.50
C PRO A 197 8.93 9.15 -2.83
N ASP A 198 10.04 8.74 -3.41
CA ASP A 198 10.52 9.23 -4.70
C ASP A 198 10.11 8.31 -5.87
N GLY A 199 10.56 8.63 -7.08
CA GLY A 199 10.27 7.82 -8.26
C GLY A 199 10.81 6.38 -8.18
N GLU A 200 11.88 6.14 -7.42
CA GLU A 200 12.42 4.80 -7.19
C GLU A 200 11.48 3.95 -6.31
N GLU A 201 10.81 4.56 -5.33
CA GLU A 201 9.79 3.90 -4.52
C GLU A 201 8.64 3.40 -5.39
N GLY A 202 8.09 4.25 -6.25
CA GLY A 202 7.03 3.85 -7.18
C GLY A 202 7.49 2.79 -8.19
N TRP A 203 8.73 2.88 -8.68
CA TRP A 203 9.27 1.84 -9.56
C TRP A 203 9.38 0.48 -8.86
N CYS A 204 9.72 0.43 -7.59
CA CYS A 204 9.76 -0.81 -6.82
C CYS A 204 8.39 -1.48 -6.74
N ASP A 205 7.31 -0.73 -6.53
CA ASP A 205 5.95 -1.28 -6.51
C ASP A 205 5.51 -1.74 -7.92
N VAL A 206 5.77 -0.96 -8.95
CA VAL A 206 5.43 -1.31 -10.34
C VAL A 206 6.12 -2.60 -10.78
N ARG A 207 7.37 -2.86 -10.36
CA ARG A 207 8.05 -4.14 -10.63
C ARG A 207 7.27 -5.34 -10.10
N ILE A 208 6.70 -5.19 -8.90
CA ILE A 208 5.93 -6.26 -8.24
C ILE A 208 4.60 -6.44 -8.96
N VAL A 209 3.89 -5.36 -9.26
CA VAL A 209 2.62 -5.41 -10.00
C VAL A 209 2.79 -6.08 -11.37
N GLU A 210 3.86 -5.73 -12.11
CA GLU A 210 4.19 -6.38 -13.38
C GLU A 210 4.55 -7.87 -13.22
N ALA A 211 5.16 -8.25 -12.10
CA ALA A 211 5.41 -9.65 -11.80
C ALA A 211 4.12 -10.40 -11.41
N VAL A 212 3.18 -9.76 -10.72
CA VAL A 212 1.83 -10.30 -10.48
C VAL A 212 1.13 -10.58 -11.81
N ARG A 213 1.12 -9.62 -12.74
CA ARG A 213 0.56 -9.81 -14.09
C ARG A 213 1.15 -11.04 -14.76
N ARG A 214 2.48 -11.15 -14.82
CA ARG A 214 3.16 -12.30 -15.45
C ARG A 214 2.87 -13.62 -14.73
N ALA A 215 2.73 -13.60 -13.39
CA ALA A 215 2.38 -14.79 -12.63
C ALA A 215 0.97 -15.27 -12.99
N LEU A 216 0.00 -14.38 -13.14
CA LEU A 216 -1.36 -14.69 -13.58
C LEU A 216 -1.38 -15.23 -15.02
N GLU A 217 -0.67 -14.59 -15.94
CA GLU A 217 -0.61 -14.99 -17.35
C GLU A 217 0.05 -16.37 -17.55
N THR A 218 1.09 -16.68 -16.78
CA THR A 218 1.89 -17.89 -16.95
C THR A 218 1.48 -19.04 -16.03
N GLY A 219 0.72 -18.75 -14.98
CA GLY A 219 0.41 -19.68 -13.89
C GLY A 219 1.66 -20.14 -13.11
N ARG A 220 2.74 -19.36 -13.11
CA ARG A 220 4.03 -19.72 -12.50
C ARG A 220 4.58 -18.58 -11.65
N PRO A 221 5.32 -18.91 -10.56
CA PRO A 221 6.07 -17.92 -9.81
C PRO A 221 7.02 -17.12 -10.70
N GLN A 222 7.18 -15.85 -10.41
CA GLN A 222 8.08 -14.93 -11.09
C GLN A 222 9.22 -14.53 -10.15
N THR A 223 10.45 -14.70 -10.61
CA THR A 223 11.63 -14.22 -9.88
C THR A 223 11.85 -12.75 -10.19
N LEU A 224 12.11 -11.96 -9.16
CA LEU A 224 12.54 -10.57 -9.27
C LEU A 224 14.03 -10.46 -9.06
N GLU A 225 14.71 -9.67 -9.90
CA GLU A 225 16.10 -9.33 -9.67
C GLU A 225 16.28 -8.69 -8.29
N PRO A 226 17.25 -9.14 -7.49
CA PRO A 226 17.52 -8.55 -6.19
C PRO A 226 17.74 -7.05 -6.29
N TYR A 227 17.10 -6.31 -5.42
CA TYR A 227 17.24 -4.87 -5.35
C TYR A 227 17.24 -4.42 -3.88
N ALA A 228 18.08 -3.47 -3.55
CA ALA A 228 18.19 -2.94 -2.19
C ALA A 228 17.97 -1.43 -2.23
N ARG A 229 16.71 -1.01 -2.02
CA ARG A 229 16.39 0.40 -1.83
C ARG A 229 16.90 0.87 -0.47
N LYS A 230 17.58 2.01 -0.45
CA LYS A 230 18.20 2.56 0.77
C LYS A 230 17.27 3.47 1.54
N ARG A 231 16.44 4.24 0.82
CA ARG A 231 15.52 5.20 1.44
C ARG A 231 14.23 4.49 1.84
N ARG A 232 13.69 4.86 2.97
CA ARG A 232 12.47 4.31 3.55
C ARG A 232 11.73 5.42 4.31
N ILE A 233 10.46 5.18 4.63
CA ILE A 233 9.68 6.07 5.50
C ILE A 233 10.46 6.38 6.78
N GLU A 234 10.51 7.66 7.16
CA GLU A 234 11.16 8.12 8.38
C GLU A 234 10.12 8.71 9.34
N PRO A 235 10.34 8.62 10.68
CA PRO A 235 9.39 9.16 11.67
C PRO A 235 9.03 10.63 11.46
N SER A 236 9.95 11.42 10.91
CA SER A 236 9.76 12.85 10.61
C SER A 236 8.77 13.14 9.48
N GLN A 237 8.32 12.12 8.76
CA GLN A 237 7.32 12.26 7.70
C GLN A 237 5.88 12.28 8.23
N ALA A 238 5.65 11.85 9.48
CA ALA A 238 4.31 11.86 10.05
C ALA A 238 3.71 13.27 10.06
N MET A 239 2.58 13.44 9.37
CA MET A 239 1.87 14.70 9.19
C MET A 239 0.50 14.62 9.83
N GLY A 240 0.37 15.12 11.06
CA GLY A 240 -0.89 15.15 11.81
C GLY A 240 -1.75 16.37 11.47
N LEU A 241 -2.03 16.64 10.20
CA LEU A 241 -2.90 17.74 9.82
C LEU A 241 -4.34 17.46 10.23
N ALA A 242 -5.05 18.50 10.66
CA ALA A 242 -6.47 18.38 10.98
C ALA A 242 -7.28 17.96 9.74
N PRO A 243 -8.26 17.07 9.88
CA PRO A 243 -9.10 16.65 8.75
C PRO A 243 -9.83 17.85 8.15
N VAL A 244 -9.92 17.86 6.83
CA VAL A 244 -10.78 18.80 6.12
C VAL A 244 -12.23 18.34 6.35
N GLY A 245 -13.11 19.21 6.85
CA GLY A 245 -14.52 18.85 7.01
C GLY A 245 -15.16 18.41 5.70
N ASP A 246 -16.41 17.94 5.77
CA ASP A 246 -17.16 17.41 4.62
C ASP A 246 -16.97 18.29 3.37
N VAL A 247 -16.33 17.73 2.36
CA VAL A 247 -16.12 18.38 1.07
C VAL A 247 -17.25 17.93 0.14
N GLU A 248 -17.98 18.88 -0.42
CA GLU A 248 -19.01 18.55 -1.41
C GLU A 248 -18.36 17.87 -2.64
N MET A 249 -18.80 16.66 -2.94
CA MET A 249 -18.30 15.89 -4.08
C MET A 249 -18.81 16.52 -5.38
N VAL A 250 -17.90 17.04 -6.20
CA VAL A 250 -18.25 17.68 -7.48
C VAL A 250 -17.96 16.70 -8.62
N ASN A 251 -18.99 16.28 -9.34
CA ASN A 251 -18.92 15.34 -10.47
C ASN A 251 -18.28 13.99 -10.15
N ALA A 252 -18.38 13.53 -8.90
CA ALA A 252 -17.95 12.21 -8.50
C ALA A 252 -19.14 11.44 -7.90
N SER A 253 -19.23 10.15 -8.21
CA SER A 253 -20.14 9.21 -7.58
C SER A 253 -19.35 8.26 -6.69
N ASP A 254 -20.00 7.76 -5.65
CA ASP A 254 -19.43 6.72 -4.81
C ASP A 254 -19.05 5.50 -5.70
N PRO A 255 -17.84 4.97 -5.61
CA PRO A 255 -17.42 3.81 -6.39
C PRO A 255 -18.11 2.51 -5.96
N SER A 256 -18.75 2.48 -4.79
CA SER A 256 -19.35 1.30 -4.21
C SER A 256 -20.67 0.91 -4.91
N ARG A 257 -20.85 -0.40 -5.15
CA ARG A 257 -22.11 -0.98 -5.63
C ARG A 257 -23.28 -0.80 -4.66
N ASN A 258 -22.99 -0.62 -3.38
CA ASN A 258 -23.97 -0.56 -2.29
C ASN A 258 -24.23 0.87 -1.80
N ALA A 259 -23.84 1.89 -2.55
CA ALA A 259 -23.96 3.30 -2.21
C ALA A 259 -25.38 3.89 -2.42
N ASP A 260 -26.45 3.12 -2.24
CA ASP A 260 -27.86 3.58 -2.31
C ASP A 260 -28.47 3.79 -0.92
#